data_7d65062bdd0f8ce91b642ef2a231bad8
#
_entry.id   7d65062bdd0f8ce91b642ef2a231bad8
#
_cell.length_a   1.000
_cell.length_b   1.000
_cell.length_c   1.000
_cell.angle_alpha   90.00
_cell.angle_beta   90.00
_cell.angle_gamma   90.00
#
_symmetry.space_group_name_H-M   'P 1'
#
loop_
_entity.id
_entity.type
_entity.pdbx_description
1 polymer ?
#
loop_
_entity_poly.entity_id
_entity_poly.type
_entity_poly.pdbx_seq_one_letter_code
_entity_poly.pdbx_strand_id
1 'polypeptide(L)'
;MNKFLWKTTDTCIDYTPVTIIKNAITKQQAQEISKQVTDYSKSPHSLEHQKFNEDNNPGTWRGFPLIAPDDTTGLSRKNKNLIQDTITEAGRHYKESWPAAPNLQVTNWQRSIFNNADYDVSIWFNINQKGAANMIHNHHGALFSGVFYFQANDTGALRLYPDNFLTGQTHPMWPYKGTMIHYPEDGDLILFPAHLSHDVEANPIDTPRINCAFNVALVPRQDP
;
A
#
# COMPACT_ATOMS: atom_id res chain seq x y z
N MET A 1 13.62 14.54 15.71
CA MET A 1 14.80 13.74 15.28
C MET A 1 14.26 12.62 14.42
N ASN A 2 14.46 12.64 13.10
CA ASN A 2 13.90 11.62 12.20
C ASN A 2 14.44 10.23 12.58
N LYS A 3 13.56 9.36 13.05
CA LYS A 3 13.85 7.99 13.49
C LYS A 3 14.21 7.05 12.32
N PHE A 4 13.85 7.45 11.09
CA PHE A 4 14.01 6.68 9.88
C PHE A 4 14.88 7.43 8.87
N LEU A 5 15.96 6.82 8.41
CA LEU A 5 16.84 7.31 7.34
C LEU A 5 16.56 6.49 6.08
N TRP A 6 15.42 6.76 5.43
CA TRP A 6 15.02 6.04 4.22
C TRP A 6 15.66 6.61 2.96
N LYS A 7 15.94 5.72 2.00
CA LYS A 7 16.09 6.14 0.59
C LYS A 7 14.70 6.23 -0.02
N THR A 8 14.28 7.44 -0.35
CA THR A 8 13.02 7.69 -1.04
C THR A 8 13.30 8.02 -2.50
N THR A 9 12.40 7.57 -3.36
CA THR A 9 12.30 8.02 -4.74
C THR A 9 10.90 8.60 -4.92
N ASP A 10 10.82 9.91 -5.04
CA ASP A 10 9.59 10.60 -5.40
C ASP A 10 9.56 10.75 -6.92
N THR A 11 8.49 10.27 -7.53
CA THR A 11 8.29 10.29 -8.98
C THR A 11 6.85 10.69 -9.30
N CYS A 12 6.56 10.91 -10.56
CA CYS A 12 5.22 11.27 -11.00
C CYS A 12 4.83 10.46 -12.23
N ILE A 13 3.55 10.04 -12.29
CA ILE A 13 2.89 9.55 -13.46
C ILE A 13 1.89 10.61 -13.88
N ASP A 14 2.12 11.29 -15.03
CA ASP A 14 1.25 12.39 -15.50
C ASP A 14 0.87 13.40 -14.38
N TYR A 15 1.88 13.86 -13.64
CA TYR A 15 1.73 14.74 -12.47
C TYR A 15 1.12 14.10 -11.21
N THR A 16 0.82 12.81 -11.25
CA THR A 16 0.34 12.05 -10.10
C THR A 16 1.53 11.56 -9.27
N PRO A 17 1.66 11.99 -8.02
CA PRO A 17 2.83 11.66 -7.20
C PRO A 17 2.82 10.19 -6.77
N VAL A 18 3.99 9.57 -6.82
CA VAL A 18 4.24 8.21 -6.30
C VAL A 18 5.53 8.25 -5.49
N THR A 19 5.51 7.74 -4.29
CA THR A 19 6.69 7.62 -3.42
C THR A 19 7.05 6.16 -3.23
N ILE A 20 8.31 5.81 -3.50
CA ILE A 20 8.88 4.49 -3.23
C ILE A 20 9.92 4.64 -2.14
N ILE A 21 9.76 3.91 -1.05
CA ILE A 21 10.70 3.83 0.05
C ILE A 21 11.35 2.45 0.00
N LYS A 22 12.62 2.42 -0.40
CA LYS A 22 13.40 1.19 -0.44
C LYS A 22 13.91 0.84 0.96
N ASN A 23 13.78 -0.45 1.32
CA ASN A 23 14.23 -0.96 2.61
C ASN A 23 13.66 -0.15 3.80
N ALA A 24 12.36 0.12 3.79
CA ALA A 24 11.65 0.78 4.89
C ALA A 24 11.83 0.04 6.22
N ILE A 25 12.04 -1.26 6.14
CA ILE A 25 12.51 -2.13 7.24
C ILE A 25 13.66 -3.02 6.75
N THR A 26 14.39 -3.63 7.69
CA THR A 26 15.45 -4.58 7.37
C THR A 26 14.89 -5.89 6.81
N LYS A 27 15.68 -6.62 6.01
CA LYS A 27 15.30 -7.95 5.51
C LYS A 27 14.95 -8.92 6.64
N GLN A 28 15.66 -8.87 7.76
CA GLN A 28 15.38 -9.70 8.92
C GLN A 28 13.99 -9.39 9.52
N GLN A 29 13.64 -8.11 9.64
CA GLN A 29 12.30 -7.69 10.11
C GLN A 29 11.21 -8.13 9.13
N ALA A 30 11.44 -7.99 7.82
CA ALA A 30 10.52 -8.44 6.80
C ALA A 30 10.27 -9.96 6.88
N GLN A 31 11.32 -10.76 7.03
CA GLN A 31 11.24 -12.22 7.20
C GLN A 31 10.48 -12.61 8.48
N GLU A 32 10.75 -11.92 9.60
CA GLU A 32 10.04 -12.17 10.87
C GLU A 32 8.54 -11.89 10.73
N ILE A 33 8.17 -10.76 10.10
CA ILE A 33 6.77 -10.41 9.82
C ILE A 33 6.12 -11.42 8.88
N SER A 34 6.78 -11.79 7.77
CA SER A 34 6.28 -12.78 6.82
C SER A 34 5.95 -14.11 7.49
N LYS A 35 6.84 -14.57 8.38
CA LYS A 35 6.61 -15.78 9.17
C LYS A 35 5.37 -15.65 10.04
N GLN A 36 5.25 -14.57 10.81
CA GLN A 36 4.10 -14.34 11.70
C GLN A 36 2.79 -14.24 10.94
N VAL A 37 2.76 -13.57 9.78
CA VAL A 37 1.58 -13.48 8.91
C VAL A 37 1.19 -14.86 8.36
N THR A 38 2.19 -15.66 7.95
CA THR A 38 1.97 -17.03 7.48
C THR A 38 1.44 -17.94 8.58
N ASP A 39 1.97 -17.85 9.79
CA ASP A 39 1.51 -18.62 10.94
C ASP A 39 0.07 -18.22 11.31
N TYR A 40 -0.22 -16.90 11.33
CA TYR A 40 -1.57 -16.40 11.58
C TYR A 40 -2.58 -16.89 10.52
N SER A 41 -2.21 -16.90 9.24
CA SER A 41 -3.10 -17.33 8.17
C SER A 41 -3.61 -18.77 8.31
N LYS A 42 -2.90 -19.59 9.05
CA LYS A 42 -3.24 -21.00 9.35
C LYS A 42 -4.00 -21.16 10.66
N SER A 43 -4.18 -20.09 11.42
CA SER A 43 -4.85 -20.13 12.72
C SER A 43 -6.38 -20.28 12.56
N PRO A 44 -7.09 -20.87 13.54
CA PRO A 44 -8.55 -20.96 13.52
C PRO A 44 -9.25 -19.60 13.37
N HIS A 45 -8.71 -18.55 14.00
CA HIS A 45 -9.24 -17.20 13.91
C HIS A 45 -9.15 -16.61 12.50
N SER A 46 -8.13 -16.97 11.75
CA SER A 46 -7.96 -16.52 10.36
C SER A 46 -8.95 -17.21 9.42
N LEU A 47 -9.27 -18.48 9.66
CA LEU A 47 -10.12 -19.29 8.78
C LEU A 47 -11.59 -18.80 8.78
N GLU A 48 -12.05 -18.18 9.85
CA GLU A 48 -13.39 -17.58 9.91
C GLU A 48 -13.56 -16.39 8.96
N HIS A 49 -12.49 -15.68 8.63
CA HIS A 49 -12.50 -14.51 7.74
C HIS A 49 -12.19 -14.84 6.27
N GLN A 50 -11.74 -16.06 5.95
CA GLN A 50 -11.36 -16.48 4.62
C GLN A 50 -12.51 -16.60 3.61
N LYS A 51 -13.71 -16.93 4.05
CA LYS A 51 -14.87 -17.23 3.19
C LYS A 51 -15.30 -16.10 2.24
N PHE A 52 -14.83 -14.87 2.46
CA PHE A 52 -15.19 -13.71 1.64
C PHE A 52 -14.25 -13.42 0.45
N ASN A 53 -13.09 -14.07 0.36
CA ASN A 53 -12.03 -13.66 -0.60
C ASN A 53 -11.73 -14.68 -1.71
N GLU A 54 -12.16 -15.93 -1.59
CA GLU A 54 -11.85 -16.98 -2.58
C GLU A 54 -12.49 -16.72 -3.95
N ASP A 55 -13.67 -16.10 -3.97
CA ASP A 55 -14.42 -15.85 -5.21
C ASP A 55 -13.83 -14.71 -6.06
N ASN A 56 -13.15 -13.73 -5.45
CA ASN A 56 -12.68 -12.54 -6.14
C ASN A 56 -11.17 -12.56 -6.47
N ASN A 57 -10.37 -13.30 -5.73
CA ASN A 57 -8.92 -13.41 -5.92
C ASN A 57 -8.44 -14.83 -5.61
N PRO A 58 -8.61 -15.80 -6.53
CA PRO A 58 -8.17 -17.18 -6.33
C PRO A 58 -6.69 -17.24 -5.95
N GLY A 59 -6.36 -18.05 -4.95
CA GLY A 59 -4.99 -18.21 -4.45
C GLY A 59 -4.48 -17.04 -3.59
N THR A 60 -5.35 -16.10 -3.22
CA THR A 60 -5.03 -15.00 -2.31
C THR A 60 -5.71 -15.21 -0.96
N TRP A 61 -4.90 -15.29 0.11
CA TRP A 61 -5.41 -15.12 1.46
C TRP A 61 -5.38 -13.63 1.84
N ARG A 62 -6.45 -13.14 2.48
CA ARG A 62 -6.53 -11.79 3.05
C ARG A 62 -6.92 -11.85 4.51
N GLY A 63 -6.26 -11.08 5.37
CA GLY A 63 -6.54 -11.07 6.79
C GLY A 63 -6.05 -9.84 7.53
N PHE A 64 -6.36 -9.77 8.82
CA PHE A 64 -6.15 -8.61 9.68
C PHE A 64 -5.35 -8.95 10.95
N PRO A 65 -4.09 -9.42 10.84
CA PRO A 65 -3.32 -9.84 12.01
C PRO A 65 -2.98 -8.70 12.98
N LEU A 66 -3.17 -7.43 12.58
CA LEU A 66 -2.96 -6.27 13.46
C LEU A 66 -4.05 -6.15 14.55
N ILE A 67 -5.28 -6.58 14.26
CA ILE A 67 -6.41 -6.49 15.18
C ILE A 67 -6.69 -7.81 15.91
N ALA A 68 -5.84 -8.82 15.74
CA ALA A 68 -5.95 -10.06 16.49
C ALA A 68 -5.94 -9.78 18.01
N PRO A 69 -6.87 -10.35 18.79
CA PRO A 69 -7.12 -9.94 20.18
C PRO A 69 -5.98 -10.23 21.16
N ASP A 70 -5.08 -11.13 20.84
CA ASP A 70 -3.93 -11.42 21.67
C ASP A 70 -2.63 -11.58 20.87
N ASP A 71 -1.50 -11.40 21.56
CA ASP A 71 -0.16 -11.44 20.97
C ASP A 71 0.29 -12.86 20.59
N THR A 72 -0.51 -13.88 20.88
CA THR A 72 -0.16 -15.29 20.67
C THR A 72 -0.56 -15.80 19.31
N THR A 73 -1.56 -15.20 18.68
CA THR A 73 -2.16 -15.67 17.41
C THR A 73 -1.90 -14.79 16.21
N GLY A 74 -1.26 -13.64 16.39
CA GLY A 74 -1.02 -12.66 15.33
C GLY A 74 0.41 -12.14 15.30
N LEU A 75 0.56 -10.91 14.84
CA LEU A 75 1.83 -10.19 14.90
C LEU A 75 2.21 -9.86 16.33
N SER A 76 3.50 -10.01 16.67
CA SER A 76 4.02 -9.52 17.96
C SER A 76 3.78 -8.01 18.10
N ARG A 77 3.63 -7.52 19.34
CA ARG A 77 3.47 -6.08 19.61
C ARG A 77 4.59 -5.25 18.99
N LYS A 78 5.83 -5.76 19.00
CA LYS A 78 6.98 -5.12 18.36
C LYS A 78 6.73 -4.91 16.86
N ASN A 79 6.27 -5.94 16.16
CA ASN A 79 6.05 -5.88 14.72
C ASN A 79 4.79 -5.10 14.35
N LYS A 80 3.73 -5.15 15.18
CA LYS A 80 2.56 -4.27 15.03
C LYS A 80 2.98 -2.80 15.09
N ASN A 81 3.72 -2.40 16.11
CA ASN A 81 4.21 -1.03 16.27
C ASN A 81 5.13 -0.62 15.12
N LEU A 82 6.07 -1.51 14.72
CA LEU A 82 6.97 -1.24 13.60
C LEU A 82 6.20 -0.92 12.31
N ILE A 83 5.19 -1.72 11.98
CA ILE A 83 4.37 -1.52 10.76
C ILE A 83 3.59 -0.22 10.88
N GLN A 84 2.92 0.03 12.00
CA GLN A 84 2.13 1.24 12.22
C GLN A 84 3.00 2.51 12.19
N ASP A 85 4.15 2.50 12.90
CA ASP A 85 5.10 3.63 12.91
C ASP A 85 5.64 3.89 11.50
N THR A 86 5.98 2.82 10.75
CA THR A 86 6.51 2.93 9.38
C THR A 86 5.48 3.52 8.42
N ILE A 87 4.24 3.03 8.45
CA ILE A 87 3.14 3.54 7.59
C ILE A 87 2.83 5.00 7.95
N THR A 88 2.79 5.34 9.23
CA THR A 88 2.52 6.70 9.71
C THR A 88 3.59 7.68 9.22
N GLU A 89 4.86 7.33 9.37
CA GLU A 89 5.96 8.18 8.95
C GLU A 89 6.04 8.29 7.42
N ALA A 90 5.80 7.18 6.70
CA ALA A 90 5.73 7.18 5.24
C ALA A 90 4.57 8.05 4.72
N GLY A 91 3.41 7.98 5.34
CA GLY A 91 2.26 8.83 5.01
C GLY A 91 2.54 10.30 5.27
N ARG A 92 3.25 10.63 6.37
CA ARG A 92 3.69 12.00 6.65
C ARG A 92 4.65 12.50 5.58
N HIS A 93 5.67 11.70 5.22
CA HIS A 93 6.60 12.03 4.16
C HIS A 93 5.89 12.25 2.83
N TYR A 94 5.00 11.33 2.43
CA TYR A 94 4.22 11.42 1.21
C TYR A 94 3.40 12.71 1.13
N LYS A 95 2.72 13.08 2.23
CA LYS A 95 1.96 14.35 2.33
C LYS A 95 2.87 15.58 2.19
N GLU A 96 4.05 15.57 2.80
CA GLU A 96 5.01 16.69 2.77
C GLU A 96 5.70 16.82 1.42
N SER A 97 6.00 15.68 0.76
CA SER A 97 6.63 15.62 -0.56
C SER A 97 5.65 15.90 -1.69
N TRP A 98 4.38 15.90 -1.43
CA TRP A 98 3.38 16.32 -2.41
C TRP A 98 3.71 17.74 -2.81
N PRO A 99 4.27 17.96 -4.03
CA PRO A 99 4.44 19.30 -4.47
C PRO A 99 3.02 19.89 -4.46
N ALA A 100 2.81 20.91 -3.69
CA ALA A 100 1.84 21.91 -4.09
C ALA A 100 2.26 22.22 -5.51
N ALA A 101 1.55 21.62 -6.51
CA ALA A 101 1.85 21.90 -7.90
C ALA A 101 2.06 23.39 -7.96
N PRO A 102 3.18 23.90 -8.47
CA PRO A 102 3.55 25.31 -8.29
C PRO A 102 2.50 26.27 -8.82
N ASN A 103 1.50 25.76 -9.52
CA ASN A 103 0.35 26.48 -10.07
C ASN A 103 -1.02 26.03 -9.50
N LEU A 104 -1.08 25.02 -8.63
CA LEU A 104 -2.29 24.71 -7.90
C LEU A 104 -2.36 25.66 -6.70
N GLN A 105 -3.13 26.72 -6.85
CA GLN A 105 -3.57 27.49 -5.70
C GLN A 105 -4.45 26.57 -4.84
N VAL A 106 -3.80 25.82 -3.94
CA VAL A 106 -4.53 25.12 -2.87
C VAL A 106 -5.27 26.20 -2.11
N THR A 107 -6.58 26.25 -2.29
CA THR A 107 -7.42 27.27 -1.66
C THR A 107 -7.26 27.17 -0.13
N ASN A 108 -7.44 28.28 0.57
CA ASN A 108 -7.44 28.28 2.05
C ASN A 108 -8.44 27.25 2.62
N TRP A 109 -9.51 26.97 1.89
CA TRP A 109 -10.52 25.96 2.21
C TRP A 109 -9.92 24.52 2.15
N GLN A 110 -9.19 24.18 1.09
CA GLN A 110 -8.53 22.87 0.99
C GLN A 110 -7.48 22.69 2.10
N ARG A 111 -6.68 23.71 2.39
CA ARG A 111 -5.74 23.68 3.53
C ARG A 111 -6.45 23.51 4.86
N SER A 112 -7.60 24.17 5.05
CA SER A 112 -8.40 24.03 6.25
C SER A 112 -8.91 22.60 6.46
N ILE A 113 -9.39 21.94 5.40
CA ILE A 113 -9.81 20.52 5.47
C ILE A 113 -8.63 19.64 5.90
N PHE A 114 -7.47 19.76 5.25
CA PHE A 114 -6.28 18.95 5.58
C PHE A 114 -5.77 19.21 7.00
N ASN A 115 -5.90 20.42 7.52
CA ASN A 115 -5.42 20.76 8.86
C ASN A 115 -6.41 20.39 9.98
N ASN A 116 -7.70 20.25 9.66
CA ASN A 116 -8.78 20.02 10.64
C ASN A 116 -9.43 18.64 10.52
N ALA A 117 -8.91 17.77 9.65
CA ALA A 117 -9.38 16.39 9.53
C ALA A 117 -8.46 15.44 10.29
N ASP A 118 -9.05 14.42 10.88
CA ASP A 118 -8.32 13.25 11.35
C ASP A 118 -8.15 12.25 10.20
N TYR A 119 -7.23 11.32 10.35
CA TYR A 119 -6.97 10.27 9.37
C TYR A 119 -7.44 8.94 9.91
N ASP A 120 -8.21 8.23 9.10
CA ASP A 120 -8.52 6.82 9.33
C ASP A 120 -7.63 5.96 8.43
N VAL A 121 -7.02 4.93 9.02
CA VAL A 121 -6.11 4.03 8.31
C VAL A 121 -6.65 2.61 8.37
N SER A 122 -7.10 2.09 7.25
CA SER A 122 -7.44 0.68 7.11
C SER A 122 -6.26 -0.10 6.57
N ILE A 123 -5.90 -1.21 7.24
CA ILE A 123 -4.75 -2.05 6.89
C ILE A 123 -5.19 -3.50 6.81
N TRP A 124 -4.82 -4.19 5.74
CA TRP A 124 -5.03 -5.63 5.57
C TRP A 124 -3.80 -6.30 4.97
N PHE A 125 -3.62 -7.57 5.27
CA PHE A 125 -2.51 -8.37 4.77
C PHE A 125 -2.97 -9.31 3.68
N ASN A 126 -2.09 -9.57 2.72
CA ASN A 126 -2.29 -10.51 1.64
C ASN A 126 -1.16 -11.53 1.60
N ILE A 127 -1.52 -12.79 1.34
CA ILE A 127 -0.61 -13.84 0.92
C ILE A 127 -1.07 -14.29 -0.47
N ASN A 128 -0.30 -13.97 -1.49
CA ASN A 128 -0.60 -14.32 -2.87
C ASN A 128 0.25 -15.54 -3.27
N GLN A 129 -0.40 -16.67 -3.45
CA GLN A 129 0.24 -17.90 -3.94
C GLN A 129 0.63 -17.76 -5.41
N LYS A 130 1.39 -18.73 -5.93
CA LYS A 130 1.68 -18.82 -7.37
C LYS A 130 0.40 -18.73 -8.20
N GLY A 131 0.42 -17.89 -9.23
CA GLY A 131 -0.71 -17.62 -10.12
C GLY A 131 -1.70 -16.58 -9.59
N ALA A 132 -1.65 -16.21 -8.31
CA ALA A 132 -2.55 -15.19 -7.76
C ALA A 132 -2.16 -13.79 -8.24
N ALA A 133 -3.16 -13.03 -8.69
CA ALA A 133 -3.05 -11.68 -9.20
C ALA A 133 -4.10 -10.78 -8.56
N ASN A 134 -3.92 -9.48 -8.62
CA ASN A 134 -5.00 -8.54 -8.31
C ASN A 134 -5.41 -7.82 -9.60
N MET A 135 -6.70 -7.91 -9.94
CA MET A 135 -7.24 -7.24 -11.12
C MET A 135 -7.16 -5.73 -10.97
N ILE A 136 -7.21 -5.03 -12.12
CA ILE A 136 -7.18 -3.55 -12.14
C ILE A 136 -8.33 -2.98 -11.31
N HIS A 137 -8.00 -2.09 -10.39
CA HIS A 137 -8.93 -1.41 -9.49
C HIS A 137 -8.33 -0.11 -8.95
N ASN A 138 -9.12 0.64 -8.19
CA ASN A 138 -8.69 1.79 -7.40
C ASN A 138 -9.42 1.78 -6.04
N HIS A 139 -9.11 2.74 -5.17
CA HIS A 139 -9.66 2.80 -3.81
C HIS A 139 -10.50 4.07 -3.62
N HIS A 140 -11.79 4.00 -4.00
CA HIS A 140 -12.71 5.11 -3.79
C HIS A 140 -12.87 5.45 -2.31
N GLY A 141 -12.91 6.74 -1.99
CA GLY A 141 -13.11 7.25 -0.63
C GLY A 141 -11.84 7.40 0.20
N ALA A 142 -10.71 6.86 -0.26
CA ALA A 142 -9.42 7.11 0.36
C ALA A 142 -8.70 8.31 -0.30
N LEU A 143 -7.80 8.92 0.45
CA LEU A 143 -6.94 10.00 -0.02
C LEU A 143 -5.72 9.45 -0.77
N PHE A 144 -5.04 8.51 -0.13
CA PHE A 144 -3.94 7.76 -0.71
C PHE A 144 -3.94 6.32 -0.22
N SER A 145 -3.26 5.48 -0.96
CA SER A 145 -3.08 4.07 -0.69
C SER A 145 -1.60 3.71 -0.70
N GLY A 146 -1.28 2.57 -0.14
CA GLY A 146 0.08 2.06 -0.21
C GLY A 146 0.13 0.56 -0.02
N VAL A 147 1.29 0.01 -0.38
CA VAL A 147 1.62 -1.41 -0.19
C VAL A 147 2.99 -1.52 0.46
N PHE A 148 3.06 -2.27 1.55
CA PHE A 148 4.28 -2.57 2.28
C PHE A 148 4.62 -4.04 2.11
N TYR A 149 5.77 -4.34 1.54
CA TYR A 149 6.17 -5.69 1.12
C TYR A 149 7.10 -6.35 2.14
N PHE A 150 6.76 -7.57 2.52
CA PHE A 150 7.56 -8.36 3.47
C PHE A 150 8.25 -9.56 2.81
N GLN A 151 7.64 -10.11 1.76
CA GLN A 151 8.20 -11.16 0.91
C GLN A 151 7.71 -10.90 -0.51
N ALA A 152 8.59 -10.41 -1.39
CA ALA A 152 8.17 -9.89 -2.68
C ALA A 152 9.16 -10.13 -3.83
N ASN A 153 10.38 -10.57 -3.55
CA ASN A 153 11.39 -10.77 -4.59
C ASN A 153 10.88 -11.74 -5.67
N ASP A 154 10.92 -11.31 -6.93
CA ASP A 154 10.52 -12.08 -8.12
C ASP A 154 9.04 -12.52 -8.13
N THR A 155 8.17 -11.94 -7.31
CA THR A 155 6.76 -12.36 -7.18
C THR A 155 5.77 -11.60 -8.06
N GLY A 156 6.25 -10.87 -9.08
CA GLY A 156 5.44 -10.08 -10.00
C GLY A 156 5.35 -8.60 -9.59
N ALA A 157 5.06 -7.75 -10.56
CA ALA A 157 5.07 -6.30 -10.41
C ALA A 157 3.74 -5.72 -9.95
N LEU A 158 3.80 -4.55 -9.31
CA LEU A 158 2.70 -3.61 -9.19
C LEU A 158 2.73 -2.68 -10.41
N ARG A 159 1.61 -2.53 -11.11
CA ARG A 159 1.45 -1.61 -12.23
C ARG A 159 0.49 -0.49 -11.84
N LEU A 160 0.94 0.74 -12.03
CA LEU A 160 0.14 1.94 -11.79
C LEU A 160 -0.16 2.59 -13.14
N TYR A 161 -1.42 2.93 -13.37
CA TYR A 161 -1.90 3.43 -14.65
C TYR A 161 -2.20 4.93 -14.56
N PRO A 162 -1.80 5.75 -15.53
CA PRO A 162 -2.18 7.16 -15.55
C PRO A 162 -3.69 7.33 -15.69
N ASP A 163 -4.24 8.44 -15.21
CA ASP A 163 -5.69 8.69 -15.19
C ASP A 163 -6.35 8.63 -16.58
N ASN A 164 -5.60 8.92 -17.64
CA ASN A 164 -6.07 8.88 -19.02
C ASN A 164 -5.96 7.48 -19.67
N PHE A 165 -5.43 6.48 -18.98
CA PHE A 165 -5.23 5.13 -19.49
C PHE A 165 -6.55 4.49 -20.02
N LEU A 166 -7.64 4.65 -19.27
CA LEU A 166 -8.94 4.08 -19.60
C LEU A 166 -9.68 4.82 -20.70
N THR A 167 -9.31 6.08 -21.01
CA THR A 167 -9.99 6.89 -22.03
C THR A 167 -9.47 6.63 -23.43
N GLY A 168 -8.37 5.90 -23.58
CA GLY A 168 -7.78 5.55 -24.88
C GLY A 168 -7.38 6.78 -25.72
N GLN A 169 -7.39 7.96 -25.14
CA GLN A 169 -7.04 9.19 -25.84
C GLN A 169 -5.53 9.27 -26.02
N THR A 170 -5.07 8.61 -27.08
CA THR A 170 -3.72 8.80 -27.59
C THR A 170 -3.65 10.12 -28.31
N HIS A 171 -3.07 11.14 -27.70
CA HIS A 171 -2.68 12.31 -28.48
C HIS A 171 -1.38 11.97 -29.22
N PRO A 172 -1.35 11.98 -30.58
CA PRO A 172 -0.20 11.52 -31.36
C PRO A 172 1.07 12.35 -31.15
N MET A 173 0.97 13.51 -30.50
CA MET A 173 2.08 14.44 -30.24
C MET A 173 2.67 14.36 -28.85
N TRP A 174 2.05 13.57 -27.92
CA TRP A 174 2.59 13.41 -26.58
C TRP A 174 3.01 11.96 -26.39
N PRO A 175 4.31 11.69 -26.20
CA PRO A 175 4.72 10.34 -25.83
C PRO A 175 4.00 9.97 -24.53
N TYR A 176 3.25 8.89 -24.58
CA TYR A 176 2.66 8.28 -23.39
C TYR A 176 3.71 8.21 -22.29
N LYS A 177 3.48 8.86 -21.20
CA LYS A 177 4.09 8.43 -19.95
C LYS A 177 3.35 7.18 -19.54
N GLY A 178 3.93 6.05 -19.92
CA GLY A 178 3.30 4.75 -19.81
C GLY A 178 3.03 4.34 -18.37
N THR A 179 2.36 3.24 -18.25
CA THR A 179 2.19 2.50 -17.00
C THR A 179 3.50 2.45 -16.21
N MET A 180 3.48 2.89 -14.98
CA MET A 180 4.61 2.70 -14.07
C MET A 180 4.61 1.26 -13.61
N ILE A 181 5.72 0.57 -13.77
CA ILE A 181 5.91 -0.81 -13.34
C ILE A 181 6.92 -0.80 -12.18
N HIS A 182 6.50 -1.29 -11.04
CA HIS A 182 7.33 -1.43 -9.86
C HIS A 182 7.50 -2.90 -9.50
N TYR A 183 8.73 -3.39 -9.56
CA TYR A 183 9.13 -4.70 -9.07
C TYR A 183 9.53 -4.57 -7.60
N PRO A 184 8.68 -5.04 -6.67
CA PRO A 184 8.95 -4.86 -5.25
C PRO A 184 10.02 -5.81 -4.74
N GLU A 185 10.76 -5.35 -3.74
CA GLU A 185 11.69 -6.15 -2.95
C GLU A 185 11.23 -6.24 -1.49
N ASP A 186 11.81 -7.19 -0.75
CA ASP A 186 11.51 -7.35 0.68
C ASP A 186 11.88 -6.09 1.45
N GLY A 187 10.92 -5.53 2.17
CA GLY A 187 11.06 -4.30 2.95
C GLY A 187 10.70 -3.02 2.20
N ASP A 188 10.29 -3.09 0.92
CA ASP A 188 9.83 -1.93 0.17
C ASP A 188 8.45 -1.46 0.62
N LEU A 189 8.23 -0.15 0.54
CA LEU A 189 6.94 0.48 0.74
C LEU A 189 6.67 1.47 -0.38
N ILE A 190 5.51 1.39 -1.02
CA ILE A 190 5.07 2.30 -2.07
C ILE A 190 3.78 3.01 -1.65
N LEU A 191 3.70 4.31 -1.96
CA LEU A 191 2.51 5.14 -1.73
C LEU A 191 2.11 5.83 -3.03
N PHE A 192 0.80 5.92 -3.26
CA PHE A 192 0.21 6.55 -4.44
C PHE A 192 -1.21 7.05 -4.13
N PRO A 193 -1.75 8.02 -4.90
CA PRO A 193 -3.12 8.48 -4.71
C PRO A 193 -4.12 7.34 -4.87
N ALA A 194 -5.12 7.31 -4.02
CA ALA A 194 -6.08 6.21 -3.98
C ALA A 194 -6.94 6.07 -5.24
N HIS A 195 -7.14 7.15 -6.01
CA HIS A 195 -7.88 7.12 -7.27
C HIS A 195 -7.08 6.49 -8.42
N LEU A 196 -5.76 6.36 -8.29
CA LEU A 196 -4.91 5.83 -9.33
C LEU A 196 -5.24 4.35 -9.58
N SER A 197 -5.65 4.04 -10.80
CA SER A 197 -5.91 2.66 -11.21
C SER A 197 -4.63 1.84 -11.17
N HIS A 198 -4.72 0.64 -10.60
CA HIS A 198 -3.56 -0.25 -10.46
C HIS A 198 -3.97 -1.71 -10.45
N ASP A 199 -3.03 -2.55 -10.79
CA ASP A 199 -3.14 -4.00 -10.67
C ASP A 199 -1.84 -4.61 -10.16
N VAL A 200 -1.88 -5.89 -9.85
CA VAL A 200 -0.70 -6.66 -9.45
C VAL A 200 -0.60 -7.91 -10.29
N GLU A 201 0.54 -8.08 -10.95
CA GLU A 201 0.80 -9.24 -11.79
C GLU A 201 0.69 -10.56 -11.02
N ALA A 202 0.33 -11.61 -11.74
CA ALA A 202 0.32 -12.95 -11.18
C ALA A 202 1.71 -13.30 -10.63
N ASN A 203 1.73 -13.86 -9.42
CA ASN A 203 2.97 -14.37 -8.85
C ASN A 203 3.48 -15.55 -9.70
N PRO A 204 4.65 -15.44 -10.36
CA PRO A 204 5.12 -16.48 -11.29
C PRO A 204 5.82 -17.65 -10.59
N ILE A 205 6.19 -17.51 -9.31
CA ILE A 205 7.02 -18.48 -8.58
C ILE A 205 6.25 -19.15 -7.42
N ASP A 206 6.81 -20.24 -6.90
CA ASP A 206 6.17 -20.97 -5.79
C ASP A 206 6.29 -20.26 -4.43
N THR A 207 7.23 -19.31 -4.29
CA THR A 207 7.34 -18.48 -3.10
C THR A 207 6.17 -17.50 -3.05
N PRO A 208 5.34 -17.50 -2.00
CA PRO A 208 4.19 -16.59 -1.92
C PRO A 208 4.65 -15.14 -1.76
N ARG A 209 3.95 -14.21 -2.39
CA ARG A 209 4.09 -12.78 -2.10
C ARG A 209 3.33 -12.45 -0.83
N ILE A 210 4.00 -11.80 0.13
CA ILE A 210 3.42 -11.38 1.40
C ILE A 210 3.57 -9.87 1.56
N ASN A 211 2.45 -9.18 1.71
CA ASN A 211 2.42 -7.74 1.88
C ASN A 211 1.28 -7.31 2.80
N CYS A 212 1.32 -6.07 3.29
CA CYS A 212 0.12 -5.40 3.74
C CYS A 212 -0.21 -4.24 2.79
N ALA A 213 -1.48 -4.11 2.43
CA ALA A 213 -2.02 -2.96 1.76
C ALA A 213 -2.76 -2.09 2.79
N PHE A 214 -2.78 -0.79 2.54
CA PHE A 214 -3.47 0.15 3.41
C PHE A 214 -4.06 1.31 2.62
N ASN A 215 -5.15 1.85 3.17
CA ASN A 215 -5.80 3.06 2.70
C ASN A 215 -5.80 4.10 3.80
N VAL A 216 -5.58 5.34 3.44
CA VAL A 216 -5.70 6.48 4.35
C VAL A 216 -6.83 7.38 3.86
N ALA A 217 -7.85 7.53 4.68
CA ALA A 217 -9.00 8.39 4.43
C ALA A 217 -9.00 9.61 5.35
N LEU A 218 -9.63 10.69 4.91
CA LEU A 218 -9.94 11.83 5.76
C LEU A 218 -11.26 11.57 6.47
N VAL A 219 -11.28 11.75 7.78
CA VAL A 219 -12.50 11.70 8.56
C VAL A 219 -12.73 13.05 9.23
N PRO A 220 -13.98 13.51 9.33
CA PRO A 220 -14.28 14.73 10.09
C PRO A 220 -13.77 14.57 11.52
N ARG A 221 -13.05 15.59 12.01
CA ARG A 221 -12.69 15.62 13.43
C ARG A 221 -13.97 15.63 14.24
N GLN A 222 -14.12 14.68 15.13
CA GLN A 222 -15.16 14.72 16.14
C GLN A 222 -14.70 15.74 17.18
N ASP A 223 -15.41 16.86 17.28
CA ASP A 223 -15.19 17.80 18.37
C ASP A 223 -15.43 17.05 19.69
N PRO A 224 -14.58 17.27 20.72
CA PRO A 224 -14.69 16.60 22.00
C PRO A 224 -15.96 16.95 22.76
#